data_0e1329e53f8bc854c18bfe1d00f7c4c5
#
_entry.id   0e1329e53f8bc854c18bfe1d00f7c4c5
#
_cell.length_a   1.000
_cell.length_b   1.000
_cell.length_c   1.000
_cell.angle_alpha   90.00
_cell.angle_beta   90.00
_cell.angle_gamma   90.00
#
_symmetry.space_group_name_H-M   'P 1'
#
loop_
_entity.id
_entity.type
_entity.pdbx_description
1 polymer ?
#
loop_
_entity_poly.entity_id
_entity_poly.type
_entity_poly.pdbx_seq_one_letter_code
_entity_poly.pdbx_strand_id
1 'polypeptide(L)'
;PEEINFGLEVITENCLPGRWAEARKPNDVELRQTAVYKISIADASVKTRDAAPGDDEEDIDLDIWAGVFPIVTGIGDPIPAPNFTAGTDLPYALGSFPKASIDS
;
A
#
# COMPACT_ATOMS: atom_id res chain seq x y z
N PRO A 1 22.26 -8.39 -9.54
CA PRO A 1 22.18 -9.60 -8.76
C PRO A 1 20.77 -9.98 -8.37
N GLU A 2 20.61 -11.22 -8.01
CA GLU A 2 19.31 -11.80 -7.69
C GLU A 2 18.64 -11.13 -6.50
N GLU A 3 19.39 -10.70 -5.51
CA GLU A 3 18.84 -10.05 -4.32
C GLU A 3 18.19 -8.69 -4.64
N ILE A 4 18.76 -7.94 -5.58
CA ILE A 4 18.19 -6.65 -5.99
C ILE A 4 16.86 -6.89 -6.71
N ASN A 5 16.82 -7.87 -7.61
CA ASN A 5 15.58 -8.23 -8.31
C ASN A 5 14.52 -8.70 -7.34
N PHE A 6 14.89 -9.53 -6.37
CA PHE A 6 13.96 -10.00 -5.35
C PHE A 6 13.40 -8.83 -4.53
N GLY A 7 14.28 -7.90 -4.13
CA GLY A 7 13.84 -6.71 -3.38
C GLY A 7 12.87 -5.85 -4.18
N LEU A 8 13.15 -5.65 -5.46
CA LEU A 8 12.26 -4.87 -6.32
C LEU A 8 10.93 -5.55 -6.52
N GLU A 9 10.93 -6.88 -6.66
CA GLU A 9 9.70 -7.65 -6.75
C GLU A 9 8.84 -7.49 -5.49
N VAL A 10 9.46 -7.63 -4.31
CA VAL A 10 8.77 -7.49 -3.04
C VAL A 10 8.14 -6.11 -2.90
N ILE A 11 8.88 -5.05 -3.24
CA ILE A 11 8.37 -3.68 -3.15
C ILE A 11 7.21 -3.47 -4.12
N THR A 12 7.34 -3.95 -5.36
CA THR A 12 6.29 -3.83 -6.36
C THR A 12 5.03 -4.58 -5.93
N GLU A 13 5.18 -5.81 -5.46
CA GLU A 13 4.04 -6.63 -5.03
C GLU A 13 3.36 -6.05 -3.80
N ASN A 14 4.11 -5.37 -2.93
CA ASN A 14 3.52 -4.68 -1.79
C ASN A 14 2.68 -3.49 -2.21
N CYS A 15 3.08 -2.78 -3.27
CA CYS A 15 2.33 -1.64 -3.79
C CYS A 15 1.11 -2.07 -4.58
N LEU A 16 1.25 -3.06 -5.45
CA LEU A 16 0.17 -3.55 -6.28
C LEU A 16 0.40 -5.03 -6.59
N PRO A 17 -0.26 -5.94 -5.84
CA PRO A 17 -0.06 -7.37 -6.05
C PRO A 17 -0.37 -7.82 -7.48
N GLY A 18 0.55 -8.57 -8.07
CA GLY A 18 0.44 -9.06 -9.44
C GLY A 18 1.12 -8.18 -10.48
N ARG A 19 1.51 -6.96 -10.11
CA ARG A 19 2.08 -6.01 -11.07
C ARG A 19 3.44 -6.45 -11.60
N TRP A 20 4.25 -7.12 -10.77
CA TRP A 20 5.56 -7.59 -11.21
C TRP A 20 5.47 -8.49 -12.43
N ALA A 21 4.47 -9.37 -12.47
CA ALA A 21 4.25 -10.27 -13.60
C ALA A 21 3.78 -9.53 -14.86
N GLU A 22 3.05 -8.42 -14.69
CA GLU A 22 2.51 -7.67 -15.83
C GLU A 22 3.53 -6.73 -16.46
N ALA A 23 4.46 -6.22 -15.65
CA ALA A 23 5.38 -5.18 -16.10
C ALA A 23 6.65 -5.79 -16.68
N ARG A 24 7.32 -5.01 -17.54
CA ARG A 24 8.65 -5.35 -18.04
C ARG A 24 9.63 -5.39 -16.86
N LYS A 25 10.52 -6.35 -16.86
CA LYS A 25 11.56 -6.44 -15.83
C LYS A 25 12.59 -5.32 -16.00
N PRO A 26 13.28 -4.91 -14.91
CA PRO A 26 14.30 -3.88 -15.02
C PRO A 26 15.46 -4.34 -15.91
N ASN A 27 15.99 -3.41 -16.70
CA ASN A 27 17.17 -3.68 -17.50
C ASN A 27 18.44 -3.38 -16.69
N ASP A 28 19.60 -3.71 -17.28
CA ASP A 28 20.88 -3.55 -16.59
C ASP A 28 21.19 -2.10 -16.20
N VAL A 29 20.81 -1.14 -17.03
CA VAL A 29 21.04 0.28 -16.74
C VAL A 29 20.23 0.71 -15.54
N GLU A 30 18.96 0.34 -15.53
CA GLU A 30 18.06 0.65 -14.41
C GLU A 30 18.55 0.04 -13.11
N LEU A 31 19.02 -1.22 -13.16
CA LEU A 31 19.54 -1.89 -11.98
C LEU A 31 20.80 -1.20 -11.44
N ARG A 32 21.68 -0.73 -12.32
CA ARG A 32 22.89 -0.02 -11.89
C ARG A 32 22.59 1.32 -11.25
N GLN A 33 21.46 1.94 -11.60
CA GLN A 33 21.07 3.24 -11.09
C GLN A 33 20.17 3.15 -9.86
N THR A 34 19.87 1.94 -9.42
CA THR A 34 18.92 1.70 -8.32
C THR A 34 19.65 1.08 -7.14
N ALA A 35 19.43 1.62 -5.94
CA ALA A 35 19.92 1.04 -4.69
C ALA A 35 18.76 0.43 -3.93
N VAL A 36 18.95 -0.79 -3.43
CA VAL A 36 17.97 -1.49 -2.62
C VAL A 36 18.62 -1.86 -1.30
N TYR A 37 17.95 -1.57 -0.20
CA TYR A 37 18.44 -1.83 1.15
C TYR A 37 17.61 -2.91 1.82
N LYS A 38 18.28 -3.74 2.57
CA LYS A 38 17.65 -4.81 3.34
C LYS A 38 17.97 -4.63 4.82
N ILE A 39 16.95 -4.68 5.65
CA ILE A 39 17.10 -4.54 7.10
C ILE A 39 16.46 -5.74 7.76
N SER A 40 17.19 -6.34 8.72
CA SER A 40 16.62 -7.42 9.53
C SER A 40 15.58 -6.87 10.50
N ILE A 41 14.45 -7.56 10.63
CA ILE A 41 13.40 -7.19 11.58
C ILE A 41 13.30 -8.20 12.72
N ALA A 42 14.41 -8.93 12.99
CA ALA A 42 14.45 -9.90 14.08
C ALA A 42 14.14 -9.25 15.43
N ASP A 43 14.62 -8.02 15.62
CA ASP A 43 14.30 -7.22 16.81
C ASP A 43 13.40 -6.06 16.38
N ALA A 44 12.11 -6.31 16.35
CA ALA A 44 11.14 -5.31 15.93
C ALA A 44 9.87 -5.46 16.76
N SER A 45 9.11 -4.39 16.83
CA SER A 45 7.80 -4.42 17.48
C SER A 45 6.77 -3.76 16.60
N VAL A 46 5.55 -4.26 16.68
CA VAL A 46 4.41 -3.71 15.96
C VAL A 46 3.36 -3.31 16.99
N LYS A 47 2.80 -2.12 16.79
CA LYS A 47 1.72 -1.64 17.63
C LYS A 47 0.52 -1.34 16.73
N THR A 48 -0.57 -2.04 16.99
CA THR A 48 -1.83 -1.81 16.28
C THR A 48 -2.94 -1.54 17.30
N ARG A 49 -3.94 -0.81 16.86
CA ARG A 49 -5.12 -0.58 17.69
C ARG A 49 -6.36 -0.55 16.82
N ASP A 50 -7.31 -1.38 17.19
CA ASP A 50 -8.61 -1.46 16.53
C ASP A 50 -9.65 -1.73 17.62
N ALA A 51 -9.94 -0.69 18.38
CA ALA A 51 -10.85 -0.80 19.52
C ALA A 51 -11.50 0.56 19.79
N ALA A 52 -12.64 0.51 20.48
CA ALA A 52 -13.31 1.71 20.93
C ALA A 52 -12.45 2.48 21.95
N PRO A 53 -12.74 3.79 22.15
CA PRO A 53 -12.03 4.55 23.17
C PRO A 53 -12.26 3.95 24.57
N GLY A 54 -11.21 3.99 25.39
CA GLY A 54 -11.31 3.57 26.78
C GLY A 54 -11.56 4.78 27.67
N ASP A 55 -12.81 5.09 27.93
CA ASP A 55 -13.17 6.22 28.75
C ASP A 55 -13.33 5.83 30.22
N ASP A 56 -13.04 6.75 31.11
CA ASP A 56 -13.32 6.60 32.52
C ASP A 56 -14.84 6.65 32.76
N GLU A 57 -15.32 5.95 33.77
CA GLU A 57 -16.76 5.89 34.07
C GLU A 57 -17.38 7.28 34.25
N GLU A 58 -16.65 8.21 34.83
CA GLU A 58 -17.12 9.56 35.08
C GLU A 58 -17.30 10.36 33.79
N ASP A 59 -16.64 9.94 32.70
CA ASP A 59 -16.69 10.65 31.42
C ASP A 59 -17.73 10.09 30.47
N ILE A 60 -18.26 8.88 30.73
CA ILE A 60 -19.19 8.20 29.83
C ILE A 60 -20.48 9.01 29.64
N ASP A 61 -20.97 9.64 30.69
CA ASP A 61 -22.25 10.37 30.66
C ASP A 61 -22.12 11.83 30.21
N LEU A 62 -20.94 12.26 29.79
CA LEU A 62 -20.75 13.61 29.28
C LEU A 62 -21.36 13.76 27.89
N ASP A 63 -21.94 14.92 27.62
CA ASP A 63 -22.53 15.23 26.32
C ASP A 63 -21.44 15.70 25.34
N ILE A 64 -20.43 14.83 25.18
CA ILE A 64 -19.30 15.06 24.27
C ILE A 64 -19.18 13.83 23.38
N TRP A 65 -19.13 14.05 22.06
CA TRP A 65 -18.97 12.94 21.13
C TRP A 65 -17.66 12.21 21.40
N ALA A 66 -17.72 10.88 21.45
CA ALA A 66 -16.56 10.03 21.59
C ALA A 66 -16.69 8.85 20.63
N GLY A 67 -15.58 8.46 20.02
CA GLY A 67 -15.58 7.38 19.07
C GLY A 67 -14.23 7.21 18.41
N VAL A 68 -14.23 6.62 17.23
CA VAL A 68 -13.02 6.30 16.47
C VAL A 68 -13.18 6.79 15.04
N PHE A 69 -12.15 7.42 14.51
CA PHE A 69 -12.02 7.72 13.08
C PHE A 69 -11.03 6.74 12.49
N PRO A 70 -11.49 5.74 11.75
CA PRO A 70 -10.54 4.78 11.15
C PRO A 70 -9.71 5.46 10.06
N ILE A 71 -8.43 5.09 10.01
CA ILE A 71 -7.54 5.52 8.93
C ILE A 71 -7.56 4.42 7.88
N VAL A 72 -7.92 4.77 6.64
CA VAL A 72 -8.00 3.81 5.54
C VAL A 72 -7.04 4.21 4.42
N THR A 73 -6.42 3.20 3.83
CA THR A 73 -5.53 3.38 2.70
C THR A 73 -6.02 2.49 1.55
N GLY A 74 -6.01 3.01 0.36
CA GLY A 74 -6.44 2.26 -0.80
C GLY A 74 -6.02 2.95 -2.09
N ILE A 75 -6.52 2.43 -3.19
CA ILE A 75 -6.21 2.96 -4.53
C ILE A 75 -7.37 3.81 -5.01
N GLY A 76 -7.06 5.01 -5.49
CA GLY A 76 -8.06 5.89 -6.10
C GLY A 76 -8.33 5.52 -7.55
N ASP A 77 -9.10 6.36 -8.22
CA ASP A 77 -9.43 6.16 -9.63
C ASP A 77 -8.18 6.25 -10.49
N PRO A 78 -8.07 5.42 -11.53
CA PRO A 78 -6.90 5.42 -12.38
C PRO A 78 -6.80 6.71 -13.21
N ILE A 79 -5.58 7.18 -13.38
CA ILE A 79 -5.27 8.32 -14.24
C ILE A 79 -4.27 7.80 -15.27
N PRO A 80 -4.68 7.65 -16.54
CA PRO A 80 -3.77 7.12 -17.54
C PRO A 80 -2.66 8.11 -17.88
N ALA A 81 -1.52 7.59 -18.30
CA ALA A 81 -0.42 8.42 -18.73
C ALA A 81 -0.83 9.23 -19.98
N PRO A 82 -0.37 10.49 -20.14
CA PRO A 82 -0.77 11.32 -21.27
C PRO A 82 -0.43 10.71 -22.65
N ASN A 83 0.60 9.89 -22.72
CA ASN A 83 1.04 9.25 -23.94
C ASN A 83 0.54 7.81 -24.09
N PHE A 84 -0.43 7.41 -23.27
CA PHE A 84 -0.99 6.06 -23.34
C PHE A 84 -1.94 5.97 -24.52
N THR A 85 -1.64 5.07 -25.45
CA THR A 85 -2.43 4.88 -26.66
C THR A 85 -2.87 3.45 -26.91
N ALA A 86 -2.43 2.53 -26.06
CA ALA A 86 -2.65 1.10 -26.26
C ALA A 86 -3.87 0.63 -25.46
N GLY A 87 -5.03 0.62 -26.07
CA GLY A 87 -6.23 0.05 -25.45
C GLY A 87 -6.73 0.82 -24.24
N THR A 88 -7.76 0.27 -23.62
CA THR A 88 -8.40 0.90 -22.46
C THR A 88 -8.41 -0.02 -21.24
N ASP A 89 -7.78 -1.18 -21.33
CA ASP A 89 -7.79 -2.16 -20.25
C ASP A 89 -6.89 -1.74 -19.09
N LEU A 90 -7.45 -1.75 -17.91
CA LEU A 90 -6.68 -1.48 -16.70
C LEU A 90 -5.79 -2.67 -16.35
N PRO A 91 -4.71 -2.46 -15.57
CA PRO A 91 -3.88 -3.57 -15.10
C PRO A 91 -4.70 -4.63 -14.40
N TYR A 92 -4.43 -5.88 -14.71
CA TYR A 92 -5.12 -7.00 -14.08
C TYR A 92 -4.97 -7.00 -12.56
N ALA A 93 -3.79 -6.62 -12.09
CA ALA A 93 -3.48 -6.58 -10.67
C ALA A 93 -4.37 -5.62 -9.89
N LEU A 94 -4.94 -4.60 -10.55
CA LEU A 94 -5.80 -3.62 -9.90
C LEU A 94 -7.02 -4.27 -9.23
N GLY A 95 -7.54 -5.35 -9.80
CA GLY A 95 -8.72 -6.03 -9.26
C GLY A 95 -8.51 -6.67 -7.91
N SER A 96 -7.26 -6.93 -7.52
CA SER A 96 -6.94 -7.58 -6.25
C SER A 96 -6.65 -6.58 -5.12
N PHE A 97 -6.72 -5.29 -5.38
CA PHE A 97 -6.38 -4.26 -4.40
C PHE A 97 -7.62 -3.49 -3.96
N PRO A 98 -7.77 -3.25 -2.65
CA PRO A 98 -8.94 -2.51 -2.16
C PRO A 98 -8.89 -1.04 -2.62
N LYS A 99 -10.04 -0.53 -2.99
CA LYS A 99 -10.16 0.89 -3.31
C LYS A 99 -10.28 1.70 -2.04
N ALA A 100 -9.72 2.90 -2.07
CA ALA A 100 -9.92 3.85 -0.99
C ALA A 100 -11.38 4.26 -0.97
N SER A 101 -12.01 4.14 0.20
CA SER A 101 -13.38 4.57 0.39
C SER A 101 -13.37 5.96 1.03
N ILE A 102 -13.87 6.94 0.31
CA ILE A 102 -14.06 8.29 0.85
C ILE A 102 -15.53 8.57 1.10
N ASP A 103 -16.35 7.56 0.98
CA ASP A 103 -17.77 7.68 1.32
C ASP A 103 -17.93 7.52 2.82
N SER A 104 -18.35 8.56 3.45
CA SER A 104 -18.64 8.55 4.88
C SER A 104 -20.06 8.08 5.15
#